data_ee8710771531b58bb78618745979cbed
#
_entry.id   ee8710771531b58bb78618745979cbed
#
_cell.length_a   1.000
_cell.length_b   1.000
_cell.length_c   1.000
_cell.angle_alpha   90.00
_cell.angle_beta   90.00
_cell.angle_gamma   90.00
#
_symmetry.space_group_name_H-M   'P 1'
#
loop_
_entity.id
_entity.type
_entity.pdbx_description
1 polymer ?
#
loop_
_entity_poly.entity_id
_entity_poly.type
_entity_poly.pdbx_seq_one_letter_code
_entity_poly.pdbx_strand_id
1 'polypeptide(L)'
;DTLNPDGTTQRLVNDKVGYIRNSVKATVDAYDGTVDLYEFDKNDPVLKAWQGVFPDVVKPEAEISDELRQHFRYPEDMFKVQRDLLARYHVDDPNVFFNNDAFWSVPNDPTAEESRQLNQPPYYVMAADPETGKPTFQLTTSYRGLNREFLSAHMAVSSEPENYGDITVRVLPTNTQTQGPKQAQDAMMSSDQVARDRTLWEGTNDLHNGNLLALPVGGGEILYLEPIYSQRKDQASAFPKLLRVLVSYKGRVGYAPTIGDALEQVGIDAKSAQNIEEVDGDSEDKDGAKDEEKKNESKDDKPSAPASAPSSSDEAGAIDDINKALKGLEDARDGSFEEYGRALDELDKAVESYQKADK
;
A
#
# COMPACT_ATOMS: atom_id res chain seq x y z
N ASP A 1 -11.03 -11.40 -14.71
CA ASP A 1 -12.32 -11.42 -14.04
C ASP A 1 -12.38 -10.25 -13.06
N THR A 2 -13.31 -9.33 -13.23
CA THR A 2 -13.58 -8.26 -12.27
C THR A 2 -14.63 -8.74 -11.27
N LEU A 3 -14.37 -8.56 -9.99
CA LEU A 3 -15.35 -8.82 -8.93
C LEU A 3 -16.35 -7.64 -8.91
N ASN A 4 -17.63 -7.94 -9.12
CA ASN A 4 -18.69 -6.97 -8.88
C ASN A 4 -18.91 -6.79 -7.36
N PRO A 5 -19.49 -5.65 -6.91
CA PRO A 5 -19.81 -5.42 -5.51
C PRO A 5 -20.74 -6.47 -4.87
N ASP A 6 -21.47 -7.22 -5.68
CA ASP A 6 -22.36 -8.31 -5.26
C ASP A 6 -21.64 -9.67 -5.15
N GLY A 7 -20.31 -9.69 -5.33
CA GLY A 7 -19.51 -10.91 -5.26
C GLY A 7 -19.57 -11.80 -6.50
N THR A 8 -20.23 -11.36 -7.56
CA THR A 8 -20.22 -12.06 -8.84
C THR A 8 -19.00 -11.69 -9.66
N THR A 9 -18.40 -12.66 -10.36
CA THR A 9 -17.33 -12.39 -11.33
C THR A 9 -17.92 -12.03 -12.68
N GLN A 10 -17.71 -10.81 -13.13
CA GLN A 10 -17.98 -10.45 -14.50
C GLN A 10 -16.82 -10.93 -15.37
N ARG A 11 -17.04 -11.98 -16.16
CA ARG A 11 -16.15 -12.29 -17.28
C ARG A 11 -16.29 -11.18 -18.31
N LEU A 12 -15.29 -10.35 -18.42
CA LEU A 12 -15.12 -9.53 -19.60
C LEU A 12 -14.93 -10.48 -20.79
N VAL A 13 -15.94 -10.52 -21.63
CA VAL A 13 -16.01 -11.17 -22.94
C VAL A 13 -15.22 -12.47 -23.09
N ASN A 14 -15.90 -13.56 -23.39
CA ASN A 14 -15.33 -14.89 -23.59
C ASN A 14 -14.53 -15.01 -24.91
N ASP A 15 -13.95 -13.91 -25.39
CA ASP A 15 -13.23 -13.83 -26.64
C ASP A 15 -11.74 -14.08 -26.44
N LYS A 16 -11.15 -14.85 -27.34
CA LYS A 16 -9.71 -15.05 -27.41
C LYS A 16 -9.06 -13.72 -27.80
N VAL A 17 -8.44 -13.05 -26.85
CA VAL A 17 -7.67 -11.82 -27.10
C VAL A 17 -6.33 -12.24 -27.70
N GLY A 18 -6.10 -11.91 -28.96
CA GLY A 18 -4.84 -12.18 -29.66
C GLY A 18 -3.86 -10.99 -29.64
N TYR A 19 -4.28 -9.85 -29.08
CA TYR A 19 -3.49 -8.62 -29.10
C TYR A 19 -3.83 -7.79 -27.86
N ILE A 20 -2.80 -7.37 -27.12
CA ILE A 20 -2.91 -6.46 -25.97
C ILE A 20 -1.69 -5.55 -25.95
N ARG A 21 -1.89 -4.24 -25.83
CA ARG A 21 -0.83 -3.22 -25.67
C ARG A 21 -1.33 -2.07 -24.80
N ASN A 22 -0.41 -1.43 -24.15
CA ASN A 22 -0.68 -0.22 -23.35
C ASN A 22 -0.52 1.03 -24.24
N SER A 23 -1.41 1.20 -25.20
CA SER A 23 -1.25 2.20 -26.27
C SER A 23 -1.89 3.54 -25.96
N VAL A 24 -2.87 3.56 -25.06
CA VAL A 24 -3.62 4.77 -24.69
C VAL A 24 -3.75 4.85 -23.18
N LYS A 25 -3.55 6.05 -22.65
CA LYS A 25 -3.93 6.40 -21.28
C LYS A 25 -5.17 7.27 -21.32
N ALA A 26 -6.10 7.00 -20.39
CA ALA A 26 -7.31 7.80 -20.24
C ALA A 26 -7.30 8.49 -18.89
N THR A 27 -7.67 9.76 -18.87
CA THR A 27 -7.97 10.49 -17.63
C THR A 27 -9.41 10.93 -17.63
N VAL A 28 -9.99 10.99 -16.43
CA VAL A 28 -11.35 11.47 -16.22
C VAL A 28 -11.29 12.56 -15.17
N ASP A 29 -11.74 13.76 -15.54
CA ASP A 29 -11.86 14.85 -14.58
C ASP A 29 -12.98 14.52 -13.58
N ALA A 30 -12.65 14.57 -12.30
CA ALA A 30 -13.59 14.23 -11.24
C ALA A 30 -14.67 15.31 -10.99
N TYR A 31 -14.47 16.53 -11.50
CA TYR A 31 -15.40 17.63 -11.32
C TYR A 31 -16.46 17.67 -12.40
N ASP A 32 -16.09 17.52 -13.67
CA ASP A 32 -17.01 17.69 -14.80
C ASP A 32 -17.20 16.43 -15.66
N GLY A 33 -16.39 15.38 -15.40
CA GLY A 33 -16.46 14.11 -16.12
C GLY A 33 -15.81 14.15 -17.52
N THR A 34 -15.06 15.20 -17.85
CA THR A 34 -14.30 15.26 -19.10
C THR A 34 -13.33 14.11 -19.22
N VAL A 35 -13.32 13.44 -20.36
CA VAL A 35 -12.43 12.30 -20.64
C VAL A 35 -11.41 12.70 -21.67
N ASP A 36 -10.14 12.59 -21.31
CA ASP A 36 -9.02 12.80 -22.20
C ASP A 36 -8.30 11.47 -22.49
N LEU A 37 -8.02 11.20 -23.74
CA LEU A 37 -7.25 10.04 -24.18
C LEU A 37 -5.89 10.51 -24.69
N TYR A 38 -4.81 9.88 -24.22
CA TYR A 38 -3.44 10.22 -24.59
C TYR A 38 -2.76 9.03 -25.28
N GLU A 39 -2.09 9.30 -26.41
CA GLU A 39 -1.17 8.35 -27.02
C GLU A 39 -0.07 8.01 -26.02
N PHE A 40 0.17 6.73 -25.77
CA PHE A 40 1.22 6.26 -24.87
C PHE A 40 2.23 5.34 -25.57
N ASP A 41 1.78 4.53 -26.54
CA ASP A 41 2.67 3.78 -27.43
C ASP A 41 2.48 4.21 -28.88
N LYS A 42 3.30 5.18 -29.31
CA LYS A 42 3.32 5.71 -30.67
C LYS A 42 3.64 4.68 -31.75
N ASN A 43 4.15 3.50 -31.39
CA ASN A 43 4.52 2.46 -32.34
C ASN A 43 3.39 1.44 -32.58
N ASP A 44 2.26 1.58 -31.88
CA ASP A 44 1.13 0.68 -32.06
C ASP A 44 0.44 0.93 -33.42
N PRO A 45 0.44 -0.05 -34.33
CA PRO A 45 -0.22 0.08 -35.63
C PRO A 45 -1.74 0.17 -35.51
N VAL A 46 -2.34 -0.43 -34.48
CA VAL A 46 -3.79 -0.39 -34.24
C VAL A 46 -4.20 1.02 -33.81
N LEU A 47 -3.45 1.63 -32.89
CA LEU A 47 -3.69 3.01 -32.49
C LEU A 47 -3.57 3.96 -33.67
N LYS A 48 -2.53 3.81 -34.51
CA LYS A 48 -2.36 4.64 -35.71
C LYS A 48 -3.54 4.52 -36.67
N ALA A 49 -4.08 3.31 -36.86
CA ALA A 49 -5.26 3.12 -37.67
C ALA A 49 -6.48 3.84 -37.11
N TRP A 50 -6.70 3.79 -35.78
CA TRP A 50 -7.79 4.51 -35.13
C TRP A 50 -7.61 6.03 -35.23
N GLN A 51 -6.41 6.56 -35.02
CA GLN A 51 -6.12 8.00 -35.17
C GLN A 51 -6.37 8.49 -36.61
N GLY A 52 -6.16 7.62 -37.60
CA GLY A 52 -6.49 7.93 -39.00
C GLY A 52 -7.99 8.01 -39.28
N VAL A 53 -8.80 7.26 -38.53
CA VAL A 53 -10.27 7.26 -38.67
C VAL A 53 -10.90 8.38 -37.83
N PHE A 54 -10.38 8.59 -36.64
CA PHE A 54 -10.86 9.57 -35.66
C PHE A 54 -9.73 10.54 -35.28
N PRO A 55 -9.37 11.48 -36.12
CA PRO A 55 -8.38 12.48 -35.79
C PRO A 55 -8.90 13.32 -34.60
N ASP A 56 -8.01 13.81 -33.80
CA ASP A 56 -8.27 14.69 -32.66
C ASP A 56 -8.96 14.02 -31.44
N VAL A 57 -9.25 12.72 -31.46
CA VAL A 57 -9.80 11.99 -30.28
C VAL A 57 -8.71 11.62 -29.29
N VAL A 58 -7.53 11.28 -29.79
CA VAL A 58 -6.37 10.90 -28.96
C VAL A 58 -5.32 12.00 -29.04
N LYS A 59 -5.03 12.60 -27.90
CA LYS A 59 -4.02 13.65 -27.74
C LYS A 59 -2.62 13.05 -27.90
N PRO A 60 -1.65 13.80 -28.44
CA PRO A 60 -0.26 13.34 -28.53
C PRO A 60 0.36 13.07 -27.15
N GLU A 61 1.30 12.15 -27.08
CA GLU A 61 2.07 11.85 -25.85
C GLU A 61 2.72 13.12 -25.24
N ALA A 62 3.12 14.06 -26.06
CA ALA A 62 3.75 15.32 -25.63
C ALA A 62 2.84 16.23 -24.79
N GLU A 63 1.53 16.01 -24.80
CA GLU A 63 0.57 16.74 -23.98
C GLU A 63 0.39 16.14 -22.58
N ILE A 64 1.01 15.00 -22.30
CA ILE A 64 1.03 14.41 -20.94
C ILE A 64 2.00 15.22 -20.09
N SER A 65 1.49 15.90 -19.07
CA SER A 65 2.35 16.62 -18.11
C SER A 65 3.18 15.65 -17.27
N ASP A 66 4.31 16.13 -16.74
CA ASP A 66 5.17 15.32 -15.87
C ASP A 66 4.44 14.90 -14.58
N GLU A 67 3.60 15.77 -14.03
CA GLU A 67 2.73 15.44 -12.90
C GLU A 67 1.77 14.29 -13.23
N LEU A 68 1.09 14.36 -14.37
CA LEU A 68 0.17 13.31 -14.79
C LEU A 68 0.91 11.99 -15.03
N ARG A 69 2.13 12.06 -15.59
CA ARG A 69 2.96 10.88 -15.87
C ARG A 69 3.35 10.13 -14.60
N GLN A 70 3.56 10.81 -13.49
CA GLN A 70 3.85 10.21 -12.18
C GLN A 70 2.68 9.39 -11.61
N HIS A 71 1.45 9.65 -12.08
CA HIS A 71 0.25 8.93 -11.62
C HIS A 71 -0.14 7.74 -12.50
N PHE A 72 0.59 7.48 -13.57
CA PHE A 72 0.25 6.36 -14.45
C PHE A 72 0.61 5.02 -13.82
N ARG A 73 -0.40 4.14 -13.79
CA ARG A 73 -0.24 2.76 -13.34
C ARG A 73 0.02 1.83 -14.51
N TYR A 74 0.81 0.79 -14.27
CA TYR A 74 0.95 -0.27 -15.25
C TYR A 74 -0.36 -1.05 -15.38
N PRO A 75 -0.84 -1.40 -16.60
CA PRO A 75 -2.13 -2.07 -16.78
C PRO A 75 -2.15 -3.47 -16.16
N GLU A 76 -3.06 -3.68 -15.22
CA GLU A 76 -3.17 -4.94 -14.48
C GLU A 76 -3.46 -6.14 -15.39
N ASP A 77 -4.38 -5.99 -16.36
CA ASP A 77 -4.74 -7.10 -17.26
C ASP A 77 -3.58 -7.48 -18.19
N MET A 78 -2.81 -6.51 -18.66
CA MET A 78 -1.58 -6.77 -19.41
C MET A 78 -0.56 -7.52 -18.56
N PHE A 79 -0.38 -7.09 -17.32
CA PHE A 79 0.50 -7.76 -16.36
C PHE A 79 0.07 -9.21 -16.08
N LYS A 80 -1.23 -9.47 -15.94
CA LYS A 80 -1.78 -10.82 -15.76
C LYS A 80 -1.46 -11.72 -16.96
N VAL A 81 -1.61 -11.21 -18.18
CA VAL A 81 -1.25 -11.95 -19.40
C VAL A 81 0.26 -12.26 -19.42
N GLN A 82 1.09 -11.28 -19.15
CA GLN A 82 2.56 -11.45 -19.08
C GLN A 82 2.95 -12.45 -17.98
N ARG A 83 2.30 -12.37 -16.81
CA ARG A 83 2.46 -13.30 -15.69
C ARG A 83 2.16 -14.74 -16.13
N ASP A 84 1.05 -14.96 -16.78
CA ASP A 84 0.61 -16.31 -17.19
C ASP A 84 1.51 -16.88 -18.31
N LEU A 85 2.01 -16.04 -19.21
CA LEU A 85 2.99 -16.43 -20.21
C LEU A 85 4.34 -16.78 -19.56
N LEU A 86 4.84 -15.93 -18.68
CA LEU A 86 6.13 -16.15 -18.02
C LEU A 86 6.13 -17.43 -17.18
N ALA A 87 5.00 -17.79 -16.57
CA ALA A 87 4.86 -19.01 -15.77
C ALA A 87 5.29 -20.29 -16.52
N ARG A 88 5.27 -20.27 -17.84
CA ARG A 88 5.68 -21.40 -18.71
C ARG A 88 6.93 -21.10 -19.51
N TYR A 89 7.02 -19.92 -20.12
CA TYR A 89 8.03 -19.59 -21.11
C TYR A 89 9.34 -19.05 -20.51
N HIS A 90 9.51 -19.12 -19.19
CA HIS A 90 10.81 -18.89 -18.56
C HIS A 90 11.75 -20.10 -18.64
N VAL A 91 11.25 -21.24 -19.12
CA VAL A 91 12.03 -22.49 -19.21
C VAL A 91 12.68 -22.56 -20.59
N ASP A 92 14.01 -22.57 -20.60
CA ASP A 92 14.81 -22.58 -21.83
C ASP A 92 15.11 -23.98 -22.37
N ASP A 93 15.20 -24.99 -21.47
CA ASP A 93 15.49 -26.38 -21.88
C ASP A 93 14.24 -27.05 -22.46
N PRO A 94 14.27 -27.54 -23.75
CA PRO A 94 13.11 -28.16 -24.38
C PRO A 94 12.64 -29.43 -23.66
N ASN A 95 13.55 -30.21 -23.05
CA ASN A 95 13.18 -31.42 -22.33
C ASN A 95 12.45 -31.13 -21.06
N VAL A 96 12.95 -30.14 -20.32
CA VAL A 96 12.31 -29.64 -19.08
C VAL A 96 10.95 -29.01 -19.40
N PHE A 97 10.88 -28.24 -20.48
CA PHE A 97 9.63 -27.65 -20.94
C PHE A 97 8.59 -28.72 -21.31
N PHE A 98 9.02 -29.77 -22.02
CA PHE A 98 8.12 -30.87 -22.43
C PHE A 98 7.54 -31.66 -21.26
N ASN A 99 8.34 -31.83 -20.18
CA ASN A 99 7.92 -32.54 -18.97
C ASN A 99 7.13 -31.68 -18.00
N ASN A 100 7.06 -30.35 -18.19
CA ASN A 100 6.41 -29.36 -17.33
C ASN A 100 6.99 -29.26 -15.91
N ASP A 101 8.15 -29.85 -15.64
CA ASP A 101 8.69 -30.04 -14.28
C ASP A 101 9.10 -28.71 -13.60
N ALA A 102 9.49 -27.72 -14.41
CA ALA A 102 9.96 -26.44 -13.94
C ALA A 102 8.91 -25.31 -14.06
N PHE A 103 7.71 -25.60 -14.54
CA PHE A 103 6.67 -24.60 -14.70
C PHE A 103 6.24 -24.01 -13.37
N TRP A 104 5.93 -22.73 -13.41
CA TRP A 104 5.34 -22.03 -12.29
C TRP A 104 3.82 -21.96 -12.41
N SER A 105 3.19 -21.62 -11.30
CA SER A 105 1.76 -21.28 -11.24
C SER A 105 1.54 -20.10 -10.32
N VAL A 106 0.48 -19.36 -10.55
CA VAL A 106 0.04 -18.31 -9.62
C VAL A 106 -0.54 -18.98 -8.38
N PRO A 107 -0.14 -18.59 -7.17
CA PRO A 107 -0.76 -19.14 -5.96
C PRO A 107 -2.24 -18.83 -5.90
N ASN A 108 -3.00 -19.69 -5.23
CA ASN A 108 -4.36 -19.32 -4.84
C ASN A 108 -4.32 -18.18 -3.83
N ASP A 109 -5.32 -17.31 -3.87
CA ASP A 109 -5.47 -16.25 -2.90
C ASP A 109 -5.84 -16.83 -1.54
N PRO A 110 -4.94 -16.77 -0.55
CA PRO A 110 -5.21 -17.36 0.75
C PRO A 110 -6.18 -16.54 1.59
N THR A 111 -6.49 -15.29 1.18
CA THR A 111 -7.44 -14.41 1.86
C THR A 111 -8.86 -14.56 1.32
N ALA A 112 -9.02 -15.22 0.18
CA ALA A 112 -10.33 -15.55 -0.38
C ALA A 112 -10.95 -16.78 0.29
N GLU A 113 -12.28 -16.89 0.20
CA GLU A 113 -12.97 -18.09 0.64
C GLU A 113 -12.45 -19.33 -0.10
N GLU A 114 -12.10 -20.39 0.62
CA GLU A 114 -11.55 -21.63 0.04
C GLU A 114 -12.43 -22.25 -1.07
N SER A 115 -13.74 -22.02 -0.99
CA SER A 115 -14.71 -22.48 -1.98
C SER A 115 -14.50 -21.86 -3.37
N ARG A 116 -13.86 -20.71 -3.45
CA ARG A 116 -13.71 -19.96 -4.71
C ARG A 116 -12.45 -20.30 -5.50
N GLN A 117 -11.41 -20.82 -4.88
CA GLN A 117 -10.12 -21.17 -5.50
C GLN A 117 -9.60 -20.11 -6.50
N LEU A 118 -9.70 -18.84 -6.13
CA LEU A 118 -9.25 -17.73 -6.95
C LEU A 118 -7.73 -17.63 -6.93
N ASN A 119 -7.13 -17.32 -8.07
CA ASN A 119 -5.73 -16.95 -8.11
C ASN A 119 -5.50 -15.64 -7.38
N GLN A 120 -4.39 -15.54 -6.65
CA GLN A 120 -4.00 -14.30 -5.98
C GLN A 120 -3.89 -13.17 -7.03
N PRO A 121 -4.61 -12.06 -6.84
CA PRO A 121 -4.50 -10.93 -7.75
C PRO A 121 -3.12 -10.27 -7.61
N PRO A 122 -2.63 -9.58 -8.64
CA PRO A 122 -1.48 -8.72 -8.47
C PRO A 122 -1.86 -7.49 -7.63
N TYR A 123 -0.88 -6.94 -6.89
CA TYR A 123 -1.10 -5.79 -6.02
C TYR A 123 -0.21 -4.63 -6.40
N TYR A 124 -0.78 -3.42 -6.46
CA TYR A 124 0.00 -2.20 -6.51
C TYR A 124 0.52 -1.89 -5.11
N VAL A 125 1.81 -1.71 -5.01
CA VAL A 125 2.49 -1.41 -3.75
C VAL A 125 3.54 -0.33 -3.96
N MET A 126 3.68 0.54 -2.96
CA MET A 126 4.85 1.37 -2.79
C MET A 126 5.81 0.61 -1.87
N ALA A 127 6.89 0.11 -2.40
CA ALA A 127 7.87 -0.66 -1.65
C ALA A 127 9.29 -0.33 -2.09
N ALA A 128 10.24 -0.42 -1.16
CA ALA A 128 11.63 -0.24 -1.49
C ALA A 128 12.11 -1.36 -2.43
N ASP A 129 12.74 -0.99 -3.53
CA ASP A 129 13.44 -1.95 -4.37
C ASP A 129 14.62 -2.55 -3.58
N PRO A 130 14.72 -3.89 -3.48
CA PRO A 130 15.73 -4.53 -2.63
C PRO A 130 17.17 -4.27 -3.04
N GLU A 131 17.43 -3.87 -4.29
CA GLU A 131 18.77 -3.63 -4.82
C GLU A 131 19.19 -2.18 -4.65
N THR A 132 18.28 -1.25 -4.89
CA THR A 132 18.56 0.19 -4.84
C THR A 132 18.18 0.84 -3.52
N GLY A 133 17.28 0.22 -2.74
CA GLY A 133 16.69 0.78 -1.53
C GLY A 133 15.73 1.95 -1.77
N LYS A 134 15.46 2.29 -3.03
CA LYS A 134 14.54 3.40 -3.35
C LYS A 134 13.09 2.94 -3.29
N PRO A 135 12.18 3.74 -2.71
CA PRO A 135 10.74 3.51 -2.84
C PRO A 135 10.36 3.53 -4.32
N THR A 136 9.61 2.52 -4.75
CA THR A 136 9.17 2.37 -6.14
C THR A 136 7.70 1.97 -6.13
N PHE A 137 6.89 2.70 -6.90
CA PHE A 137 5.51 2.31 -7.14
C PHE A 137 5.46 1.21 -8.20
N GLN A 138 5.00 0.04 -7.80
CA GLN A 138 5.10 -1.16 -8.62
C GLN A 138 3.86 -2.05 -8.50
N LEU A 139 3.59 -2.83 -9.55
CA LEU A 139 2.60 -3.90 -9.54
C LEU A 139 3.32 -5.24 -9.38
N THR A 140 2.93 -6.05 -8.40
CA THR A 140 3.66 -7.24 -8.01
C THR A 140 2.80 -8.50 -8.00
N THR A 141 3.43 -9.63 -8.19
CA THR A 141 2.82 -10.97 -8.07
C THR A 141 3.85 -12.00 -7.65
N SER A 142 3.37 -13.09 -7.07
CA SER A 142 4.16 -14.22 -6.66
C SER A 142 3.92 -15.43 -7.56
N TYR A 143 4.92 -16.32 -7.68
CA TYR A 143 4.81 -17.63 -8.32
C TYR A 143 5.20 -18.72 -7.35
N ARG A 144 4.46 -19.83 -7.39
CA ARG A 144 4.84 -21.11 -6.80
C ARG A 144 5.23 -22.11 -7.89
N GLY A 145 5.90 -23.20 -7.55
CA GLY A 145 6.06 -24.31 -8.48
C GLY A 145 4.71 -24.92 -8.87
N LEU A 146 4.59 -25.48 -10.07
CA LEU A 146 3.32 -25.95 -10.62
C LEU A 146 2.54 -26.87 -9.66
N ASN A 147 3.24 -27.78 -8.97
CA ASN A 147 2.66 -28.75 -8.05
C ASN A 147 3.25 -28.63 -6.63
N ARG A 148 3.67 -27.43 -6.23
CA ARG A 148 4.30 -27.16 -4.93
C ARG A 148 3.75 -25.88 -4.36
N GLU A 149 3.74 -25.76 -3.02
CA GLU A 149 3.30 -24.53 -2.34
C GLU A 149 4.46 -23.56 -2.03
N PHE A 150 5.72 -23.99 -2.22
CA PHE A 150 6.87 -23.12 -2.02
C PHE A 150 6.95 -22.03 -3.08
N LEU A 151 7.37 -20.84 -2.64
CA LEU A 151 7.60 -19.72 -3.53
C LEU A 151 8.76 -20.01 -4.47
N SER A 152 8.55 -19.81 -5.78
CA SER A 152 9.56 -20.03 -6.81
C SER A 152 10.11 -18.73 -7.39
N ALA A 153 9.26 -17.73 -7.53
CA ALA A 153 9.69 -16.42 -8.02
C ALA A 153 8.73 -15.31 -7.56
N HIS A 154 9.24 -14.09 -7.60
CA HIS A 154 8.48 -12.87 -7.43
C HIS A 154 8.68 -11.99 -8.67
N MET A 155 7.60 -11.47 -9.23
CA MET A 155 7.61 -10.58 -10.39
C MET A 155 7.06 -9.22 -9.98
N ALA A 156 7.74 -8.17 -10.40
CA ALA A 156 7.33 -6.79 -10.20
C ALA A 156 7.49 -6.01 -11.51
N VAL A 157 6.60 -5.07 -11.77
CA VAL A 157 6.71 -4.11 -12.88
C VAL A 157 6.64 -2.70 -12.33
N SER A 158 7.59 -1.86 -12.74
CA SER A 158 7.65 -0.47 -12.32
C SER A 158 6.54 0.38 -12.95
N SER A 159 5.97 1.29 -12.18
CA SER A 159 5.10 2.37 -12.65
C SER A 159 5.77 3.75 -12.57
N GLU A 160 7.05 3.81 -12.15
CA GLU A 160 7.82 5.06 -12.11
C GLU A 160 8.10 5.58 -13.51
N PRO A 161 8.05 6.91 -13.74
CA PRO A 161 8.23 7.50 -15.08
C PRO A 161 9.55 7.11 -15.77
N GLU A 162 10.64 6.99 -14.99
CA GLU A 162 11.99 6.75 -15.51
C GLU A 162 12.16 5.33 -16.07
N ASN A 163 11.45 4.36 -15.50
CA ASN A 163 11.56 2.95 -15.84
C ASN A 163 10.19 2.27 -15.94
N TYR A 164 9.20 3.03 -16.41
CA TYR A 164 7.84 2.54 -16.57
C TYR A 164 7.77 1.32 -17.49
N GLY A 165 7.22 0.24 -16.94
CA GLY A 165 7.05 -1.01 -17.65
C GLY A 165 8.24 -1.96 -17.57
N ASP A 166 9.32 -1.60 -16.87
CA ASP A 166 10.43 -2.51 -16.59
C ASP A 166 9.98 -3.61 -15.64
N ILE A 167 10.12 -4.84 -16.10
CA ILE A 167 9.73 -6.04 -15.35
C ILE A 167 10.97 -6.66 -14.71
N THR A 168 10.93 -6.79 -13.39
CA THR A 168 11.94 -7.51 -12.62
C THR A 168 11.37 -8.84 -12.15
N VAL A 169 12.07 -9.94 -12.43
CA VAL A 169 11.73 -11.28 -11.95
C VAL A 169 12.83 -11.78 -11.02
N ARG A 170 12.50 -11.97 -9.76
CA ARG A 170 13.41 -12.51 -8.75
C ARG A 170 13.13 -13.99 -8.59
N VAL A 171 14.01 -14.82 -9.13
CA VAL A 171 13.90 -16.28 -9.03
C VAL A 171 14.56 -16.72 -7.72
N LEU A 172 13.82 -17.48 -6.93
CA LEU A 172 14.33 -17.98 -5.64
C LEU A 172 15.11 -19.29 -5.83
N PRO A 173 16.17 -19.49 -5.04
CA PRO A 173 16.95 -20.73 -5.12
C PRO A 173 16.09 -21.95 -4.79
N THR A 174 16.20 -23.00 -5.59
CA THR A 174 15.43 -24.25 -5.41
C THR A 174 15.85 -25.07 -4.20
N ASN A 175 17.03 -24.80 -3.64
CA ASN A 175 17.56 -25.41 -2.42
C ASN A 175 17.08 -24.77 -1.13
N THR A 176 16.46 -23.59 -1.21
CA THR A 176 15.79 -22.93 -0.08
C THR A 176 14.28 -23.15 -0.22
N GLN A 177 13.68 -23.67 0.84
CA GLN A 177 12.22 -23.87 0.87
C GLN A 177 11.56 -22.59 1.40
N THR A 178 11.54 -21.54 0.57
CA THR A 178 10.84 -20.31 0.92
C THR A 178 9.33 -20.56 0.92
N GLN A 179 8.68 -20.24 2.02
CA GLN A 179 7.23 -20.41 2.14
C GLN A 179 6.51 -19.60 1.05
N GLY A 180 5.52 -20.22 0.40
CA GLY A 180 4.60 -19.49 -0.48
C GLY A 180 3.51 -18.76 0.31
N PRO A 181 2.68 -17.94 -0.36
CA PRO A 181 1.66 -17.12 0.31
C PRO A 181 0.71 -17.92 1.22
N LYS A 182 0.22 -19.06 0.74
CA LYS A 182 -0.67 -19.93 1.54
C LYS A 182 0.00 -20.46 2.80
N GLN A 183 1.23 -20.94 2.67
CA GLN A 183 1.99 -21.46 3.81
C GLN A 183 2.32 -20.37 4.84
N ALA A 184 2.65 -19.17 4.37
CA ALA A 184 2.93 -18.03 5.24
C ALA A 184 1.66 -17.60 6.01
N GLN A 185 0.52 -17.54 5.32
CA GLN A 185 -0.75 -17.22 5.97
C GLN A 185 -1.15 -18.28 6.99
N ASP A 186 -1.09 -19.57 6.62
CA ASP A 186 -1.41 -20.66 7.55
C ASP A 186 -0.52 -20.61 8.80
N ALA A 187 0.76 -20.31 8.65
CA ALA A 187 1.67 -20.13 9.78
C ALA A 187 1.29 -18.94 10.66
N MET A 188 0.93 -17.80 10.05
CA MET A 188 0.48 -16.61 10.79
C MET A 188 -0.83 -16.88 11.54
N MET A 189 -1.83 -17.46 10.88
CA MET A 189 -3.15 -17.73 11.47
C MET A 189 -3.12 -18.80 12.55
N SER A 190 -2.20 -19.77 12.46
CA SER A 190 -2.03 -20.83 13.44
C SER A 190 -1.20 -20.44 14.65
N SER A 191 -0.60 -19.25 14.69
CA SER A 191 0.15 -18.80 15.86
C SER A 191 -0.77 -18.65 17.08
N ASP A 192 -0.29 -19.05 18.27
CA ASP A 192 -1.10 -19.15 19.50
C ASP A 192 -1.82 -17.85 19.87
N GLN A 193 -1.17 -16.71 19.65
CA GLN A 193 -1.74 -15.40 19.98
C GLN A 193 -2.86 -15.03 19.00
N VAL A 194 -2.62 -15.22 17.70
CA VAL A 194 -3.61 -14.92 16.66
C VAL A 194 -4.85 -15.80 16.81
N ALA A 195 -4.66 -17.10 17.00
CA ALA A 195 -5.76 -18.06 17.17
C ALA A 195 -6.64 -17.72 18.38
N ARG A 196 -6.03 -17.37 19.53
CA ARG A 196 -6.77 -16.94 20.73
C ARG A 196 -7.56 -15.67 20.51
N ASP A 197 -6.90 -14.63 19.97
CA ASP A 197 -7.52 -13.33 19.79
C ASP A 197 -8.65 -13.40 18.76
N ARG A 198 -8.48 -14.13 17.67
CA ARG A 198 -9.56 -14.34 16.69
C ARG A 198 -10.79 -14.98 17.32
N THR A 199 -10.61 -16.04 18.12
CA THR A 199 -11.72 -16.70 18.81
C THR A 199 -12.48 -15.74 19.73
N LEU A 200 -11.78 -14.84 20.41
CA LEU A 200 -12.41 -13.83 21.27
C LEU A 200 -13.19 -12.79 20.47
N TRP A 201 -12.64 -12.33 19.37
CA TRP A 201 -13.25 -11.23 18.59
C TRP A 201 -14.38 -11.69 17.68
N GLU A 202 -14.29 -12.90 17.10
CA GLU A 202 -15.32 -13.47 16.23
C GLU A 202 -16.68 -13.62 16.91
N GLY A 203 -16.71 -13.60 18.24
CA GLY A 203 -17.97 -13.59 19.01
C GLY A 203 -18.81 -12.33 18.78
N THR A 204 -18.19 -11.17 18.64
CA THR A 204 -18.87 -9.86 18.57
C THR A 204 -18.61 -9.10 17.27
N ASN A 205 -17.57 -9.47 16.52
CA ASN A 205 -17.17 -8.80 15.30
C ASN A 205 -17.05 -9.79 14.13
N ASP A 206 -17.25 -9.27 12.94
CA ASP A 206 -16.82 -9.90 11.70
C ASP A 206 -15.37 -9.48 11.43
N LEU A 207 -14.50 -10.48 11.25
CA LEU A 207 -13.10 -10.27 10.94
C LEU A 207 -12.87 -10.44 9.45
N HIS A 208 -12.21 -9.46 8.85
CA HIS A 208 -11.86 -9.47 7.44
C HIS A 208 -10.33 -9.45 7.29
N ASN A 209 -9.81 -10.45 6.63
CA ASN A 209 -8.42 -10.44 6.23
C ASN A 209 -8.24 -9.48 5.04
N GLY A 210 -7.26 -8.60 5.13
CA GLY A 210 -6.88 -7.78 3.98
C GLY A 210 -5.95 -8.55 3.03
N ASN A 211 -5.42 -7.86 2.03
CA ASN A 211 -4.54 -8.48 1.06
C ASN A 211 -3.26 -8.99 1.70
N LEU A 212 -2.88 -10.21 1.38
CA LEU A 212 -1.57 -10.75 1.75
C LEU A 212 -0.52 -10.27 0.76
N LEU A 213 0.33 -9.36 1.18
CA LEU A 213 1.43 -8.84 0.38
C LEU A 213 2.68 -9.70 0.58
N ALA A 214 3.36 -10.02 -0.52
CA ALA A 214 4.67 -10.67 -0.53
C ALA A 214 5.71 -9.64 -0.99
N LEU A 215 6.56 -9.19 -0.10
CA LEU A 215 7.53 -8.12 -0.34
C LEU A 215 8.94 -8.70 -0.32
N PRO A 216 9.69 -8.62 -1.44
CA PRO A 216 11.08 -8.99 -1.45
C PRO A 216 11.88 -8.04 -0.56
N VAL A 217 12.69 -8.60 0.32
CA VAL A 217 13.68 -7.88 1.11
C VAL A 217 15.07 -8.36 0.76
N GLY A 218 16.08 -7.61 1.11
CA GLY A 218 17.46 -7.96 0.75
C GLY A 218 17.85 -9.42 1.11
N GLY A 219 18.78 -10.00 0.35
CA GLY A 219 19.29 -11.34 0.58
C GLY A 219 18.43 -12.49 0.07
N GLY A 220 17.45 -12.22 -0.82
CA GLY A 220 16.57 -13.26 -1.40
C GLY A 220 15.46 -13.73 -0.47
N GLU A 221 15.23 -12.99 0.59
CA GLU A 221 14.16 -13.26 1.56
C GLU A 221 12.86 -12.55 1.17
N ILE A 222 11.73 -13.10 1.62
CA ILE A 222 10.40 -12.53 1.43
C ILE A 222 9.78 -12.21 2.78
N LEU A 223 9.25 -11.00 2.88
CA LEU A 223 8.42 -10.54 3.98
C LEU A 223 6.95 -10.68 3.55
N TYR A 224 6.15 -11.34 4.34
CA TYR A 224 4.69 -11.37 4.17
C TYR A 224 4.02 -10.42 5.16
N LEU A 225 3.06 -9.64 4.66
CA LEU A 225 2.29 -8.69 5.46
C LEU A 225 0.81 -8.83 5.15
N GLU A 226 -0.02 -8.96 6.19
CA GLU A 226 -1.47 -9.07 6.07
C GLU A 226 -2.16 -8.25 7.17
N PRO A 227 -2.99 -7.26 6.83
CA PRO A 227 -3.80 -6.54 7.80
C PRO A 227 -5.08 -7.32 8.14
N ILE A 228 -5.51 -7.27 9.39
CA ILE A 228 -6.80 -7.78 9.85
C ILE A 228 -7.70 -6.60 10.21
N TYR A 229 -8.87 -6.57 9.61
CA TYR A 229 -9.92 -5.58 9.89
C TYR A 229 -11.04 -6.20 10.71
N SER A 230 -11.68 -5.37 11.52
CA SER A 230 -12.82 -5.73 12.36
C SER A 230 -14.00 -4.84 12.08
N GLN A 231 -15.18 -5.43 11.94
CA GLN A 231 -16.46 -4.75 11.81
C GLN A 231 -17.44 -5.30 12.85
N ARG A 232 -18.16 -4.45 13.55
CA ARG A 232 -19.13 -4.91 14.55
C ARG A 232 -20.35 -5.53 13.88
N LYS A 233 -20.75 -6.71 14.36
CA LYS A 233 -21.92 -7.45 13.82
C LYS A 233 -23.26 -6.76 14.07
N ASP A 234 -23.35 -6.01 15.16
CA ASP A 234 -24.57 -5.28 15.57
C ASP A 234 -24.74 -3.94 14.86
N GLN A 235 -23.74 -3.51 14.07
CA GLN A 235 -23.73 -2.22 13.35
C GLN A 235 -23.40 -2.43 11.88
N ALA A 236 -24.39 -2.83 11.09
CA ALA A 236 -24.22 -3.11 9.65
C ALA A 236 -23.69 -1.92 8.84
N SER A 237 -23.81 -0.67 9.35
CA SER A 237 -23.26 0.54 8.74
C SER A 237 -21.86 0.92 9.25
N ALA A 238 -21.30 0.17 10.20
CA ALA A 238 -19.96 0.47 10.70
C ALA A 238 -18.91 0.13 9.64
N PHE A 239 -17.96 1.05 9.44
CA PHE A 239 -16.82 0.78 8.57
C PHE A 239 -15.85 -0.20 9.24
N PRO A 240 -15.26 -1.14 8.47
CA PRO A 240 -14.19 -1.98 8.98
C PRO A 240 -13.01 -1.12 9.47
N LYS A 241 -12.50 -1.42 10.66
CA LYS A 241 -11.34 -0.74 11.23
C LYS A 241 -10.15 -1.69 11.27
N LEU A 242 -8.95 -1.17 10.97
CA LEU A 242 -7.72 -1.93 11.15
C LEU A 242 -7.60 -2.34 12.62
N LEU A 243 -7.50 -3.63 12.85
CA LEU A 243 -7.42 -4.20 14.20
C LEU A 243 -6.00 -4.64 14.53
N ARG A 244 -5.35 -5.33 13.59
CA ARG A 244 -4.00 -5.88 13.74
C ARG A 244 -3.31 -5.98 12.38
N VAL A 245 -2.00 -6.02 12.44
CA VAL A 245 -1.14 -6.34 11.31
C VAL A 245 -0.39 -7.63 11.62
N LEU A 246 -0.43 -8.55 10.68
CA LEU A 246 0.34 -9.77 10.68
C LEU A 246 1.57 -9.60 9.80
N VAL A 247 2.70 -10.07 10.28
CA VAL A 247 3.97 -10.12 9.52
C VAL A 247 4.56 -11.51 9.67
N SER A 248 5.02 -12.09 8.56
CA SER A 248 5.83 -13.32 8.58
C SER A 248 7.18 -13.07 7.91
N TYR A 249 8.25 -13.35 8.63
CA TYR A 249 9.60 -13.18 8.15
C TYR A 249 10.54 -14.22 8.78
N LYS A 250 11.27 -14.96 7.94
CA LYS A 250 12.24 -16.01 8.39
C LYS A 250 11.65 -16.98 9.41
N GLY A 251 10.41 -17.41 9.20
CA GLY A 251 9.71 -18.33 10.09
C GLY A 251 9.27 -17.74 11.43
N ARG A 252 9.39 -16.43 11.62
CA ARG A 252 8.83 -15.70 12.76
C ARG A 252 7.54 -15.03 12.38
N VAL A 253 6.61 -14.93 13.32
CA VAL A 253 5.34 -14.24 13.14
C VAL A 253 5.30 -13.04 14.08
N GLY A 254 5.09 -11.86 13.51
CA GLY A 254 4.78 -10.62 14.22
C GLY A 254 3.29 -10.35 14.17
N TYR A 255 2.72 -9.85 15.26
CA TYR A 255 1.30 -9.59 15.40
C TYR A 255 1.08 -8.42 16.34
N ALA A 256 0.69 -7.28 15.80
CA ALA A 256 0.58 -6.04 16.55
C ALA A 256 -0.47 -5.09 15.96
N PRO A 257 -0.88 -4.03 16.70
CA PRO A 257 -1.78 -3.00 16.19
C PRO A 257 -1.19 -2.17 15.04
N THR A 258 0.14 -2.01 15.02
CA THR A 258 0.87 -1.21 14.00
C THR A 258 1.83 -2.07 13.20
N ILE A 259 2.16 -1.61 12.00
CA ILE A 259 3.18 -2.28 11.15
C ILE A 259 4.53 -2.27 11.84
N GLY A 260 4.93 -1.13 12.44
CA GLY A 260 6.22 -0.99 13.12
C GLY A 260 6.40 -2.02 14.23
N ASP A 261 5.43 -2.13 15.13
CA ASP A 261 5.49 -3.10 16.25
C ASP A 261 5.52 -4.55 15.76
N ALA A 262 4.78 -4.86 14.67
CA ALA A 262 4.78 -6.20 14.09
C ALA A 262 6.13 -6.54 13.44
N LEU A 263 6.79 -5.57 12.79
CA LEU A 263 8.13 -5.72 12.22
C LEU A 263 9.20 -5.95 13.30
N GLU A 264 9.13 -5.21 14.41
CA GLU A 264 10.05 -5.39 15.54
C GLU A 264 9.99 -6.80 16.13
N GLN A 265 8.79 -7.40 16.23
CA GLN A 265 8.61 -8.77 16.72
C GLN A 265 9.31 -9.82 15.85
N VAL A 266 9.46 -9.56 14.55
CA VAL A 266 10.20 -10.45 13.64
C VAL A 266 11.67 -10.07 13.51
N GLY A 267 12.13 -9.01 14.21
CA GLY A 267 13.52 -8.57 14.26
C GLY A 267 13.91 -7.60 13.15
N ILE A 268 12.96 -6.89 12.58
CA ILE A 268 13.18 -5.80 11.63
C ILE A 268 12.99 -4.47 12.40
N ASP A 269 13.98 -3.56 12.29
CA ASP A 269 13.92 -2.25 12.95
C ASP A 269 12.81 -1.40 12.31
N ALA A 270 11.86 -0.94 13.14
CA ALA A 270 10.75 -0.10 12.73
C ALA A 270 11.18 1.24 12.09
N LYS A 271 12.36 1.75 12.45
CA LYS A 271 12.90 2.98 11.86
C LYS A 271 13.19 2.85 10.36
N SER A 272 13.52 1.64 9.90
CA SER A 272 13.68 1.39 8.46
C SER A 272 12.36 1.37 7.68
N ALA A 273 11.22 1.20 8.37
CA ALA A 273 9.89 1.28 7.76
C ALA A 273 9.33 2.71 7.72
N GLN A 274 9.79 3.60 8.60
CA GLN A 274 9.35 5.00 8.66
C GLN A 274 10.01 5.90 7.63
N ASN A 275 11.16 5.50 7.08
CA ASN A 275 11.87 6.28 6.04
C ASN A 275 11.10 6.39 4.70
N ILE A 276 9.96 5.73 4.55
CA ILE A 276 9.10 5.83 3.37
C ILE A 276 8.13 7.03 3.49
N GLU A 277 7.80 7.47 4.70
CA GLU A 277 6.90 8.62 4.92
C GLU A 277 7.61 9.99 4.76
N GLU A 278 8.94 10.04 4.85
CA GLU A 278 9.71 11.29 4.74
C GLU A 278 10.06 11.72 3.30
N VAL A 279 9.69 10.95 2.28
CA VAL A 279 10.04 11.26 0.88
C VAL A 279 9.04 12.20 0.20
N ASP A 280 7.85 12.42 0.77
CA ASP A 280 6.79 13.23 0.17
C ASP A 280 6.61 14.64 0.79
N GLY A 281 7.68 15.30 1.16
CA GLY A 281 7.54 16.67 1.64
C GLY A 281 8.86 17.41 1.83
N ASP A 282 9.33 18.02 0.82
CA ASP A 282 10.15 19.24 0.78
C ASP A 282 11.36 19.15 -0.14
N SER A 283 11.13 19.41 -1.40
CA SER A 283 12.15 20.02 -2.25
C SER A 283 11.84 21.51 -2.37
N GLU A 284 11.97 22.27 -1.27
CA GLU A 284 12.20 23.69 -1.33
C GLU A 284 13.65 24.00 -0.94
N ASP A 285 14.31 24.67 -1.88
CA ASP A 285 15.64 25.22 -1.88
C ASP A 285 16.20 25.60 -0.52
N LYS A 286 17.31 24.96 -0.13
CA LYS A 286 18.25 25.53 0.83
C LYS A 286 19.62 25.69 0.17
N ASP A 287 19.75 26.78 -0.57
CA ASP A 287 21.06 27.38 -0.81
C ASP A 287 21.46 28.25 0.38
N GLY A 288 22.61 27.93 0.89
CA GLY A 288 23.56 28.55 1.74
C GLY A 288 23.22 29.72 2.65
N ALA A 289 23.51 29.56 3.92
CA ALA A 289 24.45 30.42 4.64
C ALA A 289 24.65 29.94 6.09
N LYS A 290 25.88 29.61 6.43
CA LYS A 290 26.40 29.62 7.79
C LYS A 290 26.49 31.08 8.28
N ASP A 291 26.11 31.35 9.51
CA ASP A 291 26.97 31.98 10.49
C ASP A 291 26.29 32.25 11.85
N GLU A 292 26.98 31.77 12.87
CA GLU A 292 27.30 32.31 14.21
C GLU A 292 26.24 32.91 15.16
N GLU A 293 26.28 32.30 16.35
CA GLU A 293 25.82 32.80 17.64
C GLU A 293 26.10 34.26 17.88
N LYS A 294 25.13 34.97 18.54
CA LYS A 294 25.41 35.81 19.71
C LYS A 294 24.13 36.23 20.43
N LYS A 295 24.15 35.95 21.74
CA LYS A 295 23.31 36.56 22.80
C LYS A 295 23.29 38.08 22.69
N ASN A 296 22.15 38.70 22.94
CA ASN A 296 22.05 39.69 24.03
C ASN A 296 20.62 40.17 24.32
N GLU A 297 20.45 40.47 25.59
CA GLU A 297 19.26 40.94 26.28
C GLU A 297 18.83 42.37 25.92
N SER A 298 17.55 42.61 26.18
CA SER A 298 16.90 43.71 26.90
C SER A 298 16.19 44.85 26.16
N LYS A 299 14.93 44.99 26.61
CA LYS A 299 14.13 46.17 27.03
C LYS A 299 13.38 47.04 26.01
N ASP A 300 12.06 47.04 26.34
CA ASP A 300 11.11 48.17 26.40
C ASP A 300 10.98 49.14 25.22
N ASP A 301 9.81 49.19 24.60
CA ASP A 301 8.83 50.27 24.72
C ASP A 301 7.63 50.08 23.79
N LYS A 302 6.42 50.23 24.36
CA LYS A 302 5.12 50.39 23.69
C LYS A 302 4.98 51.88 23.30
N PRO A 303 4.15 52.36 22.28
CA PRO A 303 2.73 52.07 22.24
C PRO A 303 2.01 52.13 20.87
N SER A 304 0.75 51.66 20.92
CA SER A 304 -0.44 52.11 20.18
C SER A 304 -0.86 51.40 18.89
N ALA A 305 -2.00 50.74 19.03
CA ALA A 305 -2.87 50.17 18.01
C ALA A 305 -3.51 51.25 17.08
N PRO A 306 -4.15 50.85 15.91
CA PRO A 306 -5.48 50.28 16.02
C PRO A 306 -5.85 49.18 14.99
N ALA A 307 -6.71 48.31 15.46
CA ALA A 307 -7.91 47.71 14.87
C ALA A 307 -7.81 46.66 13.74
N SER A 308 -8.14 45.44 14.14
CA SER A 308 -9.09 44.41 13.65
C SER A 308 -8.78 43.62 12.38
N ALA A 309 -8.34 42.38 12.65
CA ALA A 309 -8.84 41.17 11.98
C ALA A 309 -8.84 40.03 13.00
N PRO A 310 -9.77 39.04 12.98
CA PRO A 310 -9.96 38.09 14.07
C PRO A 310 -8.90 37.00 14.15
N SER A 311 -8.38 36.88 15.25
CA SER A 311 -7.74 35.91 16.13
C SER A 311 -7.35 34.53 15.62
N SER A 312 -6.12 34.40 15.17
CA SER A 312 -5.37 33.12 15.12
C SER A 312 -4.76 32.72 16.49
N SER A 313 -5.05 33.46 17.56
CA SER A 313 -4.52 33.22 18.91
C SER A 313 -5.35 32.27 19.76
N ASP A 314 -6.66 32.21 19.52
CA ASP A 314 -7.57 31.36 20.30
C ASP A 314 -7.57 29.93 19.83
N GLU A 315 -7.44 29.69 18.52
CA GLU A 315 -7.27 28.34 17.94
C GLU A 315 -5.91 27.73 18.32
N ALA A 316 -4.83 28.49 18.25
CA ALA A 316 -3.51 28.01 18.65
C ALA A 316 -3.45 27.64 20.14
N GLY A 317 -4.13 28.44 21.01
CA GLY A 317 -4.26 28.14 22.43
C GLY A 317 -5.06 26.84 22.68
N ALA A 318 -6.15 26.66 21.96
CA ALA A 318 -7.00 25.47 22.08
C ALA A 318 -6.31 24.18 21.57
N ILE A 319 -5.47 24.28 20.56
CA ILE A 319 -4.64 23.15 20.08
C ILE A 319 -3.56 22.80 21.13
N ASP A 320 -2.95 23.78 21.77
CA ASP A 320 -1.99 23.54 22.85
C ASP A 320 -2.64 22.87 24.07
N ASP A 321 -3.87 23.23 24.40
CA ASP A 321 -4.63 22.59 25.48
C ASP A 321 -4.99 21.13 25.15
N ILE A 322 -5.33 20.81 23.89
CA ILE A 322 -5.54 19.44 23.42
C ILE A 322 -4.25 18.63 23.53
N ASN A 323 -3.13 19.15 23.06
CA ASN A 323 -1.83 18.47 23.13
C ASN A 323 -1.40 18.21 24.58
N LYS A 324 -1.68 19.14 25.48
CA LYS A 324 -1.40 18.98 26.90
C LYS A 324 -2.29 17.94 27.57
N ALA A 325 -3.57 17.90 27.20
CA ALA A 325 -4.51 16.90 27.70
C ALA A 325 -4.20 15.49 27.17
N LEU A 326 -3.77 15.36 25.92
CA LEU A 326 -3.28 14.09 25.34
C LEU A 326 -2.05 13.57 26.07
N LYS A 327 -1.11 14.44 26.39
CA LYS A 327 0.07 14.07 27.18
C LYS A 327 -0.29 13.64 28.59
N GLY A 328 -1.25 14.34 29.24
CA GLY A 328 -1.79 13.94 30.54
C GLY A 328 -2.47 12.55 30.50
N LEU A 329 -3.14 12.22 29.40
CA LEU A 329 -3.74 10.91 29.17
C LEU A 329 -2.68 9.81 29.00
N GLU A 330 -1.60 10.11 28.31
CA GLU A 330 -0.46 9.23 28.13
C GLU A 330 0.24 8.93 29.46
N ASP A 331 0.47 9.96 30.27
CA ASP A 331 1.08 9.84 31.59
C ASP A 331 0.17 9.06 32.59
N ALA A 332 -1.15 9.20 32.46
CA ALA A 332 -2.13 8.50 33.29
C ALA A 332 -2.38 7.04 32.86
N ARG A 333 -1.86 6.59 31.73
CA ARG A 333 -2.06 5.24 31.17
C ARG A 333 -1.53 4.13 32.08
N ASP A 334 -0.43 4.41 32.76
CA ASP A 334 0.21 3.50 33.73
C ASP A 334 -0.22 3.76 35.18
N GLY A 335 -1.16 4.69 35.39
CA GLY A 335 -1.68 5.12 36.68
C GLY A 335 -2.96 4.37 37.12
N SER A 336 -3.64 4.95 38.12
CA SER A 336 -4.92 4.40 38.60
C SER A 336 -6.06 4.70 37.62
N PHE A 337 -7.11 3.87 37.66
CA PHE A 337 -8.33 4.05 36.85
C PHE A 337 -9.00 5.42 37.07
N GLU A 338 -8.82 6.00 38.25
CA GLU A 338 -9.34 7.31 38.63
C GLU A 338 -8.52 8.45 38.01
N GLU A 339 -7.19 8.30 37.89
CA GLU A 339 -6.31 9.24 37.21
C GLU A 339 -6.53 9.25 35.70
N TYR A 340 -6.72 8.07 35.11
CA TYR A 340 -7.05 7.93 33.70
C TYR A 340 -8.42 8.54 33.37
N GLY A 341 -9.42 8.35 34.24
CA GLY A 341 -10.74 8.98 34.09
C GLY A 341 -10.69 10.51 34.12
N ARG A 342 -9.87 11.10 35.03
CA ARG A 342 -9.67 12.56 35.06
C ARG A 342 -8.98 13.11 33.83
N ALA A 343 -7.99 12.40 33.31
CA ALA A 343 -7.29 12.80 32.09
C ALA A 343 -8.20 12.76 30.85
N LEU A 344 -9.15 11.81 30.78
CA LEU A 344 -10.20 11.79 29.76
C LEU A 344 -11.14 13.00 29.85
N ASP A 345 -11.58 13.37 31.08
CA ASP A 345 -12.42 14.52 31.29
C ASP A 345 -11.73 15.85 30.92
N GLU A 346 -10.40 15.92 31.08
CA GLU A 346 -9.59 17.08 30.66
C GLU A 346 -9.47 17.17 29.15
N LEU A 347 -9.33 16.02 28.46
CA LEU A 347 -9.29 15.97 27.00
C LEU A 347 -10.64 16.39 26.40
N ASP A 348 -11.75 15.92 26.95
CA ASP A 348 -13.09 16.30 26.49
C ASP A 348 -13.33 17.80 26.62
N LYS A 349 -12.88 18.43 27.73
CA LYS A 349 -12.96 19.89 27.91
C LYS A 349 -12.11 20.67 26.92
N ALA A 350 -10.91 20.18 26.62
CA ALA A 350 -10.02 20.82 25.65
C ALA A 350 -10.61 20.75 24.23
N VAL A 351 -11.21 19.63 23.85
CA VAL A 351 -11.92 19.45 22.57
C VAL A 351 -13.15 20.34 22.48
N GLU A 352 -13.95 20.48 23.57
CA GLU A 352 -15.08 21.41 23.59
C GLU A 352 -14.64 22.87 23.44
N SER A 353 -13.49 23.24 24.03
CA SER A 353 -12.94 24.59 23.92
C SER A 353 -12.49 24.88 22.49
N TYR A 354 -11.86 23.94 21.82
CA TYR A 354 -11.50 24.02 20.40
C TYR A 354 -12.75 24.20 19.49
N GLN A 355 -13.79 23.40 19.71
CA GLN A 355 -15.04 23.51 18.94
C GLN A 355 -15.79 24.83 19.16
N LYS A 356 -15.52 25.53 20.26
CA LYS A 356 -16.06 26.88 20.51
C LYS A 356 -15.21 27.98 19.89
N ALA A 357 -13.92 27.77 19.74
CA ALA A 357 -13.00 28.68 19.07
C ALA A 357 -13.11 28.66 17.54
N ASP A 358 -13.56 27.52 16.98
CA ASP A 358 -13.76 27.30 15.54
C ASP A 358 -15.16 27.79 15.03
N LYS A 359 -15.97 28.40 15.89
CA LYS A 359 -17.29 28.98 15.54
C LYS A 359 -17.24 30.50 15.58
#